data_58124d410ba0429eb8f72c146d4c87ea
#
_entry.id   58124d410ba0429eb8f72c146d4c87ea
#
_cell.length_a   1.000
_cell.length_b   1.000
_cell.length_c   1.000
_cell.angle_alpha   90.00
_cell.angle_beta   90.00
_cell.angle_gamma   90.00
#
_symmetry.space_group_name_H-M   'P 1'
#
loop_
_entity.id
_entity.type
_entity.pdbx_description
1 polymer ?
#
loop_
_entity_poly.entity_id
_entity_poly.type
_entity_poly.pdbx_seq_one_letter_code
_entity_poly.pdbx_strand_id
1 'polypeptide(L)'
;MKRLIKAIGLLYALLIVTAYPVYSQAAYFKEQLTLANMLSGKDSLNLQKAVYAVENAYYNDNLNEEVFNRQIEWYANFCRGIMQSGDIRYEGQGDEQAAKAQCAVFVFMTDSIPMQIGDTVVAHLPFEYNFDDYAGRQNWSSMFVSYMMETRKGNCHSMPLLYKLIMDKLGEKCWLSLAPNHMCIKAWNKRAGWYNIELTCADFPTDAWLTASGYIHLDAIRNGIYMDTLSVQQSVALCLTDLAQGYMHKYGTEDGHFIVQCCDTALKYYPDYINALLLKAQIIAEQYKRSPSVTSQKHMNELYAKIHRLGYRKMPTDMYLNWLYSLNEYSNEYRIKKIISYSK
;
A
#
# COMPACT_ATOMS: atom_id res chain seq x y z
N MET A 1 48.55 -24.14 -17.90
CA MET A 1 47.23 -24.69 -17.52
C MET A 1 46.63 -24.03 -16.27
N LYS A 2 47.25 -24.04 -15.07
CA LYS A 2 46.72 -23.43 -13.84
C LYS A 2 46.44 -21.91 -13.92
N ARG A 3 47.24 -21.12 -14.66
CA ARG A 3 47.02 -19.68 -14.86
C ARG A 3 45.84 -19.38 -15.78
N LEU A 4 45.60 -20.24 -16.80
CA LEU A 4 44.48 -20.09 -17.72
C LEU A 4 43.14 -20.41 -17.03
N ILE A 5 43.10 -21.42 -16.18
CA ILE A 5 41.94 -21.82 -15.38
C ILE A 5 41.57 -20.70 -14.37
N LYS A 6 42.57 -20.07 -13.72
CA LYS A 6 42.33 -18.91 -12.85
C LYS A 6 41.81 -17.69 -13.61
N ALA A 7 42.33 -17.43 -14.81
CA ALA A 7 41.85 -16.30 -15.63
C ALA A 7 40.41 -16.54 -16.12
N ILE A 8 40.07 -17.75 -16.53
CA ILE A 8 38.69 -18.12 -16.93
C ILE A 8 37.74 -18.06 -15.74
N GLY A 9 38.15 -18.54 -14.56
CA GLY A 9 37.35 -18.42 -13.32
C GLY A 9 37.11 -16.97 -12.89
N LEU A 10 38.13 -16.10 -13.04
CA LEU A 10 37.98 -14.67 -12.74
C LEU A 10 37.04 -13.97 -13.74
N LEU A 11 37.10 -14.30 -15.02
CA LEU A 11 36.23 -13.79 -16.08
C LEU A 11 34.77 -14.22 -15.86
N TYR A 12 34.55 -15.49 -15.45
CA TYR A 12 33.23 -16.01 -15.12
C TYR A 12 32.66 -15.36 -13.87
N ALA A 13 33.46 -15.14 -12.82
CA ALA A 13 33.05 -14.42 -11.63
C ALA A 13 32.72 -12.94 -11.93
N LEU A 14 33.51 -12.29 -12.80
CA LEU A 14 33.25 -10.91 -13.23
C LEU A 14 31.97 -10.81 -14.07
N LEU A 15 31.68 -11.77 -14.95
CA LEU A 15 30.46 -11.83 -15.76
C LEU A 15 29.22 -12.08 -14.87
N ILE A 16 29.32 -12.90 -13.85
CA ILE A 16 28.23 -13.13 -12.90
C ILE A 16 27.96 -11.86 -12.08
N VAL A 17 28.99 -11.18 -11.57
CA VAL A 17 28.86 -9.96 -10.76
C VAL A 17 28.26 -8.80 -11.58
N THR A 18 28.55 -8.71 -12.88
CA THR A 18 27.97 -7.65 -13.75
C THR A 18 26.61 -8.01 -14.32
N ALA A 19 26.26 -9.28 -14.43
CA ALA A 19 24.95 -9.72 -14.96
C ALA A 19 23.82 -9.64 -13.91
N TYR A 20 24.12 -9.86 -12.63
CA TYR A 20 23.14 -9.83 -11.56
C TYR A 20 22.36 -8.50 -11.44
N PRO A 21 22.98 -7.31 -11.45
CA PRO A 21 22.25 -6.05 -11.38
C PRO A 21 21.39 -5.78 -12.63
N VAL A 22 21.82 -6.24 -13.81
CA VAL A 22 21.07 -6.05 -15.06
C VAL A 22 19.77 -6.88 -15.08
N TYR A 23 19.82 -8.13 -14.64
CA TYR A 23 18.63 -8.98 -14.53
C TYR A 23 17.64 -8.46 -13.47
N SER A 24 18.15 -7.98 -12.35
CA SER A 24 17.35 -7.47 -11.25
C SER A 24 16.59 -6.18 -11.62
N GLN A 25 17.18 -5.29 -12.41
CA GLN A 25 16.52 -4.08 -12.92
C GLN A 25 15.51 -4.42 -14.02
N ALA A 26 15.75 -5.47 -14.83
CA ALA A 26 14.85 -5.86 -15.91
C ALA A 26 13.43 -6.18 -15.41
N ALA A 27 13.29 -6.77 -14.21
CA ALA A 27 12.00 -7.02 -13.59
C ALA A 27 11.20 -5.71 -13.36
N TYR A 28 11.87 -4.66 -12.92
CA TYR A 28 11.24 -3.35 -12.71
C TYR A 28 10.75 -2.71 -14.02
N PHE A 29 11.54 -2.75 -15.09
CA PHE A 29 11.13 -2.22 -16.40
C PHE A 29 9.98 -3.01 -17.00
N LYS A 30 9.98 -4.33 -16.84
CA LYS A 30 8.88 -5.21 -17.25
C LYS A 30 7.58 -4.82 -16.54
N GLU A 31 7.62 -4.66 -15.22
CA GLU A 31 6.42 -4.36 -14.45
C GLU A 31 5.97 -2.90 -14.60
N GLN A 32 6.88 -1.96 -14.85
CA GLN A 32 6.51 -0.60 -15.27
C GLN A 32 5.68 -0.62 -16.55
N LEU A 33 6.07 -1.43 -17.54
CA LEU A 33 5.33 -1.59 -18.79
C LEU A 33 3.96 -2.24 -18.54
N THR A 34 3.89 -3.25 -17.68
CA THR A 34 2.64 -3.92 -17.27
C THR A 34 1.65 -2.91 -16.70
N LEU A 35 2.08 -2.08 -15.73
CA LEU A 35 1.24 -1.04 -15.12
C LEU A 35 0.84 0.05 -16.14
N ALA A 36 1.77 0.48 -16.98
CA ALA A 36 1.50 1.47 -18.04
C ALA A 36 0.49 0.96 -19.08
N ASN A 37 0.51 -0.32 -19.42
CA ASN A 37 -0.46 -0.94 -20.32
C ASN A 37 -1.86 -0.98 -19.70
N MET A 38 -1.98 -1.31 -18.41
CA MET A 38 -3.26 -1.22 -17.71
C MET A 38 -3.81 0.21 -17.71
N LEU A 39 -2.98 1.19 -17.38
CA LEU A 39 -3.40 2.60 -17.30
C LEU A 39 -3.76 3.17 -18.68
N SER A 40 -3.09 2.74 -19.75
CA SER A 40 -3.39 3.18 -21.12
C SER A 40 -4.58 2.49 -21.76
N GLY A 41 -5.18 1.49 -21.08
CA GLY A 41 -6.31 0.71 -21.62
C GLY A 41 -5.91 -0.37 -22.61
N LYS A 42 -4.61 -0.67 -22.77
CA LYS A 42 -4.14 -1.83 -23.56
C LYS A 42 -4.45 -3.14 -22.85
N ASP A 43 -4.35 -3.12 -21.53
CA ASP A 43 -4.77 -4.20 -20.65
C ASP A 43 -5.89 -3.73 -19.72
N SER A 44 -6.70 -4.66 -19.20
CA SER A 44 -7.74 -4.33 -18.22
C SER A 44 -7.15 -3.86 -16.91
N LEU A 45 -7.76 -2.82 -16.31
CA LEU A 45 -7.39 -2.36 -14.94
C LEU A 45 -7.67 -3.48 -13.93
N ASN A 46 -6.63 -3.87 -13.18
CA ASN A 46 -6.71 -4.89 -12.14
C ASN A 46 -5.75 -4.55 -11.01
N LEU A 47 -6.27 -4.13 -9.87
CA LEU A 47 -5.46 -3.73 -8.73
C LEU A 47 -4.64 -4.90 -8.16
N GLN A 48 -5.21 -6.11 -8.08
CA GLN A 48 -4.49 -7.28 -7.56
C GLN A 48 -3.26 -7.60 -8.41
N LYS A 49 -3.42 -7.58 -9.75
CA LYS A 49 -2.31 -7.78 -10.68
C LYS A 49 -1.29 -6.64 -10.59
N ALA A 50 -1.73 -5.40 -10.35
CA ALA A 50 -0.83 -4.26 -10.17
C ALA A 50 0.00 -4.37 -8.88
N VAL A 51 -0.62 -4.75 -7.76
CA VAL A 51 0.08 -5.00 -6.49
C VAL A 51 1.08 -6.15 -6.64
N TYR A 52 0.64 -7.27 -7.23
CA TYR A 52 1.54 -8.39 -7.51
C TYR A 52 2.76 -7.96 -8.34
N ALA A 53 2.55 -7.19 -9.42
CA ALA A 53 3.62 -6.73 -10.30
C ALA A 53 4.69 -5.91 -9.56
N VAL A 54 4.27 -5.00 -8.68
CA VAL A 54 5.19 -4.21 -7.83
C VAL A 54 6.05 -5.11 -6.95
N GLU A 55 5.42 -6.03 -6.24
CA GLU A 55 6.09 -6.90 -5.29
C GLU A 55 6.99 -7.92 -6.01
N ASN A 56 6.53 -8.48 -7.14
CA ASN A 56 7.30 -9.39 -7.97
C ASN A 56 8.57 -8.73 -8.54
N ALA A 57 8.50 -7.45 -8.96
CA ALA A 57 9.67 -6.69 -9.38
C ALA A 57 10.72 -6.58 -8.26
N TYR A 58 10.26 -6.31 -7.03
CA TYR A 58 11.16 -6.25 -5.88
C TYR A 58 11.83 -7.59 -5.59
N TYR A 59 11.10 -8.68 -5.72
CA TYR A 59 11.61 -10.05 -5.55
C TYR A 59 12.31 -10.61 -6.79
N ASN A 60 12.61 -9.80 -7.82
CA ASN A 60 13.31 -10.20 -9.05
C ASN A 60 12.62 -11.35 -9.81
N ASP A 61 11.32 -11.23 -10.03
CA ASP A 61 10.47 -12.23 -10.67
C ASP A 61 10.40 -13.60 -9.93
N ASN A 62 10.63 -13.62 -8.61
CA ASN A 62 10.58 -14.84 -7.81
C ASN A 62 9.31 -14.99 -6.95
N LEU A 63 8.38 -14.03 -7.00
CA LEU A 63 7.11 -14.17 -6.31
C LEU A 63 6.18 -15.09 -7.10
N ASN A 64 5.62 -16.11 -6.44
CA ASN A 64 4.71 -17.04 -7.10
C ASN A 64 3.31 -16.44 -7.24
N GLU A 65 2.91 -16.10 -8.46
CA GLU A 65 1.61 -15.46 -8.75
C GLU A 65 0.42 -16.35 -8.36
N GLU A 66 0.52 -17.65 -8.62
CA GLU A 66 -0.57 -18.57 -8.30
C GLU A 66 -0.78 -18.68 -6.78
N VAL A 67 0.30 -18.73 -6.00
CA VAL A 67 0.22 -18.74 -4.53
C VAL A 67 -0.37 -17.43 -4.02
N PHE A 68 0.11 -16.27 -4.52
CA PHE A 68 -0.41 -14.96 -4.16
C PHE A 68 -1.92 -14.84 -4.44
N ASN A 69 -2.35 -15.25 -5.62
CA ASN A 69 -3.75 -15.18 -6.02
C ASN A 69 -4.63 -16.15 -5.22
N ARG A 70 -4.18 -17.38 -4.97
CA ARG A 70 -4.90 -18.38 -4.16
C ARG A 70 -5.06 -17.94 -2.71
N GLN A 71 -4.06 -17.30 -2.15
CA GLN A 71 -4.13 -16.82 -0.77
C GLN A 71 -5.22 -15.76 -0.59
N ILE A 72 -5.29 -14.79 -1.51
CA ILE A 72 -6.33 -13.74 -1.48
C ILE A 72 -7.72 -14.36 -1.70
N GLU A 73 -7.85 -15.32 -2.63
CA GLU A 73 -9.11 -16.02 -2.84
C GLU A 73 -9.54 -16.82 -1.60
N TRP A 74 -8.58 -17.46 -0.92
CA TRP A 74 -8.87 -18.17 0.32
C TRP A 74 -9.38 -17.21 1.41
N TYR A 75 -8.76 -16.01 1.55
CA TYR A 75 -9.24 -15.00 2.48
C TYR A 75 -10.66 -14.51 2.13
N ALA A 76 -10.93 -14.32 0.85
CA ALA A 76 -12.27 -13.94 0.41
C ALA A 76 -13.30 -15.04 0.71
N ASN A 77 -12.95 -16.31 0.50
CA ASN A 77 -13.84 -17.44 0.85
C ASN A 77 -14.08 -17.54 2.35
N PHE A 78 -13.06 -17.29 3.16
CA PHE A 78 -13.21 -17.23 4.61
C PHE A 78 -14.17 -16.10 5.02
N CYS A 79 -14.02 -14.91 4.45
CA CYS A 79 -14.94 -13.79 4.68
C CYS A 79 -16.38 -14.12 4.23
N ARG A 80 -16.58 -14.85 3.12
CA ARG A 80 -17.92 -15.36 2.73
C ARG A 80 -18.52 -16.26 3.82
N GLY A 81 -17.72 -17.10 4.45
CA GLY A 81 -18.13 -17.90 5.60
C GLY A 81 -18.59 -17.04 6.78
N ILE A 82 -17.82 -16.00 7.14
CA ILE A 82 -18.21 -15.04 8.20
C ILE A 82 -19.53 -14.34 7.85
N MET A 83 -19.70 -13.90 6.60
CA MET A 83 -20.96 -13.26 6.16
C MET A 83 -22.18 -14.17 6.28
N GLN A 84 -21.99 -15.48 6.17
CA GLN A 84 -23.04 -16.51 6.21
C GLN A 84 -23.28 -17.08 7.61
N SER A 85 -22.39 -16.86 8.58
CA SER A 85 -22.51 -17.41 9.95
C SER A 85 -23.76 -16.93 10.70
N GLY A 86 -24.35 -15.81 10.29
CA GLY A 86 -25.48 -15.19 10.99
C GLY A 86 -25.06 -14.27 12.15
N ASP A 87 -23.78 -14.19 12.48
CA ASP A 87 -23.26 -13.36 13.57
C ASP A 87 -23.28 -11.87 13.22
N ILE A 88 -23.13 -11.54 11.93
CA ILE A 88 -23.21 -10.15 11.45
C ILE A 88 -24.67 -9.79 11.19
N ARG A 89 -25.24 -8.97 12.07
CA ARG A 89 -26.59 -8.41 11.91
C ARG A 89 -26.54 -7.02 11.33
N TYR A 90 -27.29 -6.78 10.26
CA TYR A 90 -27.42 -5.47 9.62
C TYR A 90 -28.91 -5.13 9.49
N GLU A 91 -29.32 -3.97 10.01
CA GLU A 91 -30.71 -3.52 10.03
C GLU A 91 -31.04 -2.58 8.85
N GLY A 92 -30.11 -2.38 7.91
CA GLY A 92 -30.34 -1.58 6.70
C GLY A 92 -31.09 -2.37 5.63
N GLN A 93 -31.58 -1.67 4.59
CA GLN A 93 -32.28 -2.30 3.47
C GLN A 93 -31.58 -2.04 2.14
N GLY A 94 -31.33 -3.10 1.38
CA GLY A 94 -30.86 -3.06 0.00
C GLY A 94 -29.35 -2.89 -0.20
N ASP A 95 -28.56 -2.90 0.86
CA ASP A 95 -27.09 -2.90 0.85
C ASP A 95 -26.48 -3.83 1.93
N GLU A 96 -27.29 -4.78 2.38
CA GLU A 96 -26.91 -5.74 3.41
C GLU A 96 -25.63 -6.52 3.04
N GLN A 97 -25.52 -6.93 1.78
CA GLN A 97 -24.40 -7.70 1.28
C GLN A 97 -23.08 -6.88 1.41
N ALA A 98 -23.10 -5.62 0.98
CA ALA A 98 -21.95 -4.74 1.06
C ALA A 98 -21.57 -4.46 2.53
N ALA A 99 -22.53 -4.16 3.40
CA ALA A 99 -22.28 -3.92 4.81
C ALA A 99 -21.72 -5.15 5.53
N LYS A 100 -22.26 -6.36 5.24
CA LYS A 100 -21.74 -7.61 5.76
C LYS A 100 -20.34 -7.91 5.27
N ALA A 101 -20.02 -7.65 4.00
CA ALA A 101 -18.68 -7.83 3.46
C ALA A 101 -17.68 -6.90 4.14
N GLN A 102 -18.03 -5.61 4.28
CA GLN A 102 -17.18 -4.61 4.96
C GLN A 102 -16.86 -5.04 6.40
N CYS A 103 -17.88 -5.52 7.14
CA CYS A 103 -17.70 -6.03 8.49
C CYS A 103 -16.90 -7.33 8.53
N ALA A 104 -17.19 -8.28 7.64
CA ALA A 104 -16.50 -9.57 7.61
C ALA A 104 -15.01 -9.43 7.32
N VAL A 105 -14.62 -8.56 6.37
CA VAL A 105 -13.21 -8.31 6.07
C VAL A 105 -12.54 -7.57 7.22
N PHE A 106 -13.22 -6.63 7.86
CA PHE A 106 -12.70 -5.95 9.06
C PHE A 106 -12.42 -6.95 10.18
N VAL A 107 -13.40 -7.76 10.56
CA VAL A 107 -13.28 -8.79 11.61
C VAL A 107 -12.20 -9.81 11.24
N PHE A 108 -12.14 -10.26 9.97
CA PHE A 108 -11.09 -11.15 9.50
C PHE A 108 -9.69 -10.57 9.70
N MET A 109 -9.53 -9.26 9.48
CA MET A 109 -8.22 -8.62 9.60
C MET A 109 -7.84 -8.29 11.04
N THR A 110 -8.82 -8.03 11.91
CA THR A 110 -8.57 -7.44 13.25
C THR A 110 -8.84 -8.37 14.40
N ASP A 111 -9.57 -9.49 14.20
CA ASP A 111 -10.03 -10.34 15.29
C ASP A 111 -9.53 -11.78 15.18
N SER A 112 -9.43 -12.45 16.33
CA SER A 112 -9.29 -13.90 16.36
C SER A 112 -10.64 -14.56 16.14
N ILE A 113 -10.71 -15.50 15.20
CA ILE A 113 -11.96 -16.18 14.83
C ILE A 113 -11.79 -17.69 15.02
N PRO A 114 -12.58 -18.33 15.89
CA PRO A 114 -12.54 -19.79 16.02
C PRO A 114 -13.07 -20.46 14.75
N MET A 115 -12.39 -21.51 14.32
CA MET A 115 -12.73 -22.30 13.13
C MET A 115 -12.83 -23.77 13.51
N GLN A 116 -13.91 -24.44 13.12
CA GLN A 116 -14.06 -25.87 13.22
C GLN A 116 -13.45 -26.53 11.97
N ILE A 117 -12.42 -27.35 12.15
CA ILE A 117 -11.85 -28.17 11.07
C ILE A 117 -11.93 -29.65 11.52
N GLY A 118 -12.91 -30.37 10.98
CA GLY A 118 -13.25 -31.71 11.49
C GLY A 118 -13.63 -31.63 12.97
N ASP A 119 -12.96 -32.41 13.81
CA ASP A 119 -13.17 -32.43 15.26
C ASP A 119 -12.29 -31.45 16.05
N THR A 120 -11.48 -30.65 15.34
CA THR A 120 -10.52 -29.73 15.97
C THR A 120 -10.98 -28.28 15.79
N VAL A 121 -10.92 -27.52 16.89
CA VAL A 121 -11.09 -26.06 16.83
C VAL A 121 -9.71 -25.41 16.72
N VAL A 122 -9.51 -24.65 15.66
CA VAL A 122 -8.32 -23.81 15.47
C VAL A 122 -8.73 -22.34 15.45
N ALA A 123 -7.82 -21.42 15.69
CA ALA A 123 -8.12 -19.99 15.62
C ALA A 123 -7.43 -19.36 14.42
N HIS A 124 -8.20 -18.64 13.60
CA HIS A 124 -7.63 -17.60 12.76
C HIS A 124 -7.13 -16.48 13.65
N LEU A 125 -5.90 -16.04 13.46
CA LEU A 125 -5.32 -14.92 14.20
C LEU A 125 -5.43 -13.63 13.38
N PRO A 126 -5.58 -12.45 14.01
CA PRO A 126 -5.61 -11.17 13.31
C PRO A 126 -4.28 -10.86 12.64
N PHE A 127 -4.30 -9.89 11.72
CA PHE A 127 -3.09 -9.22 11.27
C PHE A 127 -2.69 -8.16 12.31
N GLU A 128 -1.40 -7.94 12.45
CA GLU A 128 -0.85 -7.00 13.43
C GLU A 128 -0.14 -5.85 12.72
N TYR A 129 -0.25 -4.64 13.29
CA TYR A 129 0.52 -3.51 12.78
C TYR A 129 1.98 -3.62 13.22
N ASN A 130 2.90 -3.48 12.26
CA ASN A 130 4.34 -3.55 12.51
C ASN A 130 4.88 -2.18 12.95
N PHE A 131 4.73 -1.86 14.24
CA PHE A 131 5.24 -0.60 14.81
C PHE A 131 6.77 -0.52 14.79
N ASP A 132 7.47 -1.66 14.78
CA ASP A 132 8.94 -1.70 14.81
C ASP A 132 9.55 -1.24 13.48
N ASP A 133 8.86 -1.51 12.36
CA ASP A 133 9.29 -1.14 11.00
C ASP A 133 8.11 -0.65 10.14
N TYR A 134 7.31 0.26 10.69
CA TYR A 134 6.12 0.81 10.02
C TYR A 134 6.39 1.46 8.66
N ALA A 135 7.61 1.96 8.44
CA ALA A 135 8.02 2.65 7.22
C ALA A 135 8.90 1.78 6.30
N GLY A 136 9.08 0.50 6.61
CA GLY A 136 9.90 -0.41 5.80
C GLY A 136 11.38 -0.02 5.72
N ARG A 137 11.91 0.70 6.73
CA ARG A 137 13.30 1.17 6.73
C ARG A 137 14.32 0.06 6.95
N GLN A 138 13.97 -0.93 7.76
CA GLN A 138 14.80 -2.10 8.04
C GLN A 138 14.58 -3.18 6.98
N ASN A 139 13.31 -3.40 6.62
CA ASN A 139 12.91 -4.36 5.61
C ASN A 139 11.81 -3.77 4.72
N TRP A 140 12.15 -3.36 3.50
CA TRP A 140 11.19 -2.76 2.57
C TRP A 140 9.99 -3.67 2.26
N SER A 141 10.17 -5.00 2.36
CA SER A 141 9.06 -5.95 2.18
C SER A 141 7.92 -5.74 3.19
N SER A 142 8.13 -5.05 4.31
CA SER A 142 7.07 -4.66 5.26
C SER A 142 5.95 -3.84 4.61
N MET A 143 6.23 -3.20 3.46
CA MET A 143 5.26 -2.47 2.66
C MET A 143 4.35 -3.39 1.82
N PHE A 144 4.66 -4.68 1.72
CA PHE A 144 4.06 -5.60 0.77
C PHE A 144 2.94 -6.45 1.36
N VAL A 145 1.93 -6.70 0.54
CA VAL A 145 0.81 -7.61 0.85
C VAL A 145 1.30 -9.04 0.98
N SER A 146 2.20 -9.51 0.09
CA SER A 146 2.78 -10.86 0.16
C SER A 146 3.52 -11.11 1.48
N TYR A 147 4.34 -10.16 1.92
CA TYR A 147 5.04 -10.25 3.20
C TYR A 147 4.07 -10.25 4.39
N MET A 148 3.04 -9.41 4.34
CA MET A 148 2.00 -9.38 5.37
C MET A 148 1.21 -10.70 5.40
N MET A 149 0.90 -11.30 4.25
CA MET A 149 0.22 -12.60 4.20
C MET A 149 1.06 -13.72 4.81
N GLU A 150 2.39 -13.67 4.66
CA GLU A 150 3.33 -14.64 5.23
C GLU A 150 3.55 -14.45 6.73
N THR A 151 3.80 -13.19 7.16
CA THR A 151 4.23 -12.87 8.53
C THR A 151 3.11 -12.46 9.45
N ARG A 152 1.92 -12.15 8.92
CA ARG A 152 0.77 -11.52 9.58
C ARG A 152 1.06 -10.12 10.13
N LYS A 153 2.19 -9.52 9.78
CA LYS A 153 2.57 -8.15 10.15
C LYS A 153 2.49 -7.24 8.93
N GLY A 154 1.70 -6.18 9.03
CA GLY A 154 1.50 -5.17 8.00
C GLY A 154 1.68 -3.75 8.52
N ASN A 155 1.46 -2.78 7.65
CA ASN A 155 1.50 -1.37 8.00
C ASN A 155 0.35 -0.61 7.33
N CYS A 156 0.35 0.72 7.44
CA CYS A 156 -0.68 1.56 6.83
C CYS A 156 -0.71 1.54 5.30
N HIS A 157 0.20 0.82 4.64
CA HIS A 157 0.19 0.57 3.20
C HIS A 157 -0.35 -0.82 2.85
N SER A 158 0.25 -1.88 3.39
CA SER A 158 -0.11 -3.26 3.06
C SER A 158 -1.48 -3.68 3.62
N MET A 159 -1.88 -3.19 4.81
CA MET A 159 -3.17 -3.56 5.41
C MET A 159 -4.38 -3.05 4.60
N PRO A 160 -4.47 -1.75 4.21
CA PRO A 160 -5.57 -1.29 3.37
C PRO A 160 -5.57 -1.93 1.98
N LEU A 161 -4.39 -2.20 1.40
CA LEU A 161 -4.30 -2.91 0.13
C LEU A 161 -4.91 -4.32 0.23
N LEU A 162 -4.53 -5.11 1.23
CA LEU A 162 -5.11 -6.45 1.41
C LEU A 162 -6.62 -6.38 1.65
N TYR A 163 -7.09 -5.47 2.49
CA TYR A 163 -8.51 -5.23 2.72
C TYR A 163 -9.24 -4.99 1.38
N LYS A 164 -8.72 -4.06 0.58
CA LYS A 164 -9.28 -3.72 -0.74
C LYS A 164 -9.30 -4.92 -1.69
N LEU A 165 -8.20 -5.71 -1.74
CA LEU A 165 -8.13 -6.89 -2.61
C LEU A 165 -9.15 -7.96 -2.21
N ILE A 166 -9.36 -8.18 -0.91
CA ILE A 166 -10.39 -9.12 -0.42
C ILE A 166 -11.79 -8.61 -0.80
N MET A 167 -12.08 -7.31 -0.58
CA MET A 167 -13.36 -6.71 -0.96
C MET A 167 -13.65 -6.83 -2.45
N ASP A 168 -12.64 -6.63 -3.31
CA ASP A 168 -12.78 -6.80 -4.76
C ASP A 168 -13.10 -8.26 -5.15
N LYS A 169 -12.53 -9.24 -4.44
CA LYS A 169 -12.86 -10.67 -4.61
C LYS A 169 -14.27 -11.02 -4.14
N LEU A 170 -14.78 -10.31 -3.16
CA LEU A 170 -16.18 -10.44 -2.72
C LEU A 170 -17.16 -9.78 -3.68
N GLY A 171 -16.68 -8.97 -4.65
CA GLY A 171 -17.51 -8.18 -5.57
C GLY A 171 -18.12 -6.94 -4.93
N GLU A 172 -17.61 -6.51 -3.76
CA GLU A 172 -18.18 -5.44 -2.97
C GLU A 172 -17.28 -4.19 -2.95
N LYS A 173 -17.91 -3.04 -2.72
CA LYS A 173 -17.22 -1.73 -2.86
C LYS A 173 -16.58 -1.28 -1.55
N CYS A 174 -15.33 -0.92 -1.65
CA CYS A 174 -14.62 -0.02 -0.76
C CYS A 174 -13.54 0.73 -1.57
N TRP A 175 -12.92 1.73 -0.99
CA TRP A 175 -11.94 2.57 -1.68
C TRP A 175 -10.73 2.80 -0.80
N LEU A 176 -9.54 2.80 -1.42
CA LEU A 176 -8.36 3.36 -0.77
C LEU A 176 -8.53 4.86 -0.61
N SER A 177 -8.03 5.42 0.47
CA SER A 177 -8.01 6.85 0.76
C SER A 177 -6.67 7.24 1.36
N LEU A 178 -6.14 8.40 0.94
CA LEU A 178 -4.83 8.88 1.36
C LEU A 178 -4.94 9.94 2.44
N ALA A 179 -3.96 9.94 3.34
CA ALA A 179 -3.65 11.00 4.27
C ALA A 179 -2.13 11.24 4.29
N PRO A 180 -1.57 12.26 4.95
CA PRO A 180 -0.13 12.48 5.01
C PRO A 180 0.61 11.27 5.58
N ASN A 181 1.48 10.65 4.78
CA ASN A 181 2.23 9.42 5.10
C ASN A 181 1.36 8.24 5.55
N HIS A 182 0.10 8.21 5.14
CA HIS A 182 -0.86 7.22 5.61
C HIS A 182 -1.87 6.85 4.53
N MET A 183 -2.39 5.64 4.60
CA MET A 183 -3.49 5.14 3.77
C MET A 183 -4.49 4.41 4.66
N CYS A 184 -5.78 4.62 4.41
CA CYS A 184 -6.88 3.95 5.07
C CYS A 184 -7.92 3.50 4.03
N ILE A 185 -9.00 2.88 4.50
CA ILE A 185 -10.16 2.52 3.67
C ILE A 185 -11.28 3.52 3.89
N LYS A 186 -11.92 3.96 2.80
CA LYS A 186 -13.25 4.56 2.83
C LYS A 186 -14.29 3.54 2.38
N ALA A 187 -15.39 3.51 3.11
CA ALA A 187 -16.54 2.68 2.82
C ALA A 187 -17.82 3.48 2.92
N TRP A 188 -18.87 2.95 2.34
CA TRP A 188 -20.20 3.57 2.37
C TRP A 188 -21.28 2.50 2.56
N ASN A 189 -22.26 2.80 3.39
CA ASN A 189 -23.51 2.06 3.45
C ASN A 189 -24.67 3.02 3.79
N LYS A 190 -25.90 2.58 3.52
CA LYS A 190 -27.09 3.43 3.71
C LYS A 190 -27.31 3.87 5.15
N ARG A 191 -26.91 3.05 6.12
CA ARG A 191 -27.10 3.34 7.54
C ARG A 191 -26.09 4.35 8.07
N ALA A 192 -24.79 4.16 7.74
CA ALA A 192 -23.71 4.99 8.27
C ALA A 192 -23.35 6.18 7.35
N GLY A 193 -23.74 6.14 6.05
CA GLY A 193 -23.18 7.04 5.05
C GLY A 193 -21.73 6.70 4.74
N TRP A 194 -20.91 7.70 4.47
CA TRP A 194 -19.45 7.56 4.32
C TRP A 194 -18.77 7.42 5.67
N TYR A 195 -17.82 6.47 5.77
CA TYR A 195 -17.02 6.28 6.97
C TYR A 195 -15.63 5.74 6.61
N ASN A 196 -14.70 5.90 7.55
CA ASN A 196 -13.34 5.41 7.42
C ASN A 196 -13.18 4.10 8.19
N ILE A 197 -12.32 3.22 7.66
CA ILE A 197 -11.86 2.00 8.34
C ILE A 197 -10.37 2.14 8.53
N GLU A 198 -9.94 2.23 9.78
CA GLU A 198 -8.56 2.37 10.18
C GLU A 198 -8.03 1.05 10.75
N LEU A 199 -7.21 0.38 9.95
CA LEU A 199 -6.71 -0.96 10.30
C LEU A 199 -5.51 -0.93 11.25
N THR A 200 -4.83 0.22 11.38
CA THR A 200 -3.71 0.40 12.31
C THR A 200 -4.13 0.22 13.75
N CYS A 201 -5.30 0.74 14.11
CA CYS A 201 -5.86 0.67 15.46
C CYS A 201 -7.19 -0.11 15.54
N ALA A 202 -7.63 -0.71 14.44
CA ALA A 202 -8.90 -1.44 14.34
C ALA A 202 -10.11 -0.59 14.77
N ASP A 203 -10.27 0.60 14.17
CA ASP A 203 -11.30 1.56 14.54
C ASP A 203 -11.96 2.21 13.30
N PHE A 204 -12.99 3.02 13.54
CA PHE A 204 -13.77 3.76 12.53
C PHE A 204 -13.71 5.26 12.82
N PRO A 205 -12.56 5.93 12.64
CA PRO A 205 -12.41 7.34 12.96
C PRO A 205 -13.24 8.24 12.04
N THR A 206 -13.72 9.35 12.57
CA THR A 206 -14.40 10.36 11.76
C THR A 206 -13.43 11.13 10.88
N ASP A 207 -13.92 11.70 9.75
CA ASP A 207 -13.12 12.60 8.91
C ASP A 207 -12.53 13.76 9.71
N ALA A 208 -13.30 14.32 10.67
CA ALA A 208 -12.86 15.40 11.53
C ALA A 208 -11.65 15.00 12.40
N TRP A 209 -11.70 13.78 12.96
CA TRP A 209 -10.59 13.26 13.77
C TRP A 209 -9.35 13.03 12.92
N LEU A 210 -9.48 12.36 11.76
CA LEU A 210 -8.36 12.13 10.84
C LEU A 210 -7.76 13.45 10.35
N THR A 211 -8.59 14.44 10.05
CA THR A 211 -8.14 15.76 9.61
C THR A 211 -7.34 16.47 10.69
N ALA A 212 -7.83 16.48 11.92
CA ALA A 212 -7.17 17.17 13.03
C ALA A 212 -5.89 16.44 13.48
N SER A 213 -5.96 15.12 13.68
CA SER A 213 -4.82 14.31 14.14
C SER A 213 -3.77 14.09 13.05
N GLY A 214 -4.18 13.91 11.80
CA GLY A 214 -3.33 13.65 10.64
C GLY A 214 -2.66 14.89 10.05
N TYR A 215 -2.80 16.09 10.67
CA TYR A 215 -2.21 17.33 10.17
C TYR A 215 -2.63 17.67 8.73
N ILE A 216 -3.90 17.42 8.39
CA ILE A 216 -4.40 17.60 7.03
C ILE A 216 -4.92 19.04 6.86
N HIS A 217 -4.33 19.79 5.94
CA HIS A 217 -4.78 21.14 5.62
C HIS A 217 -6.09 21.08 4.82
N LEU A 218 -7.01 22.02 5.08
CA LEU A 218 -8.31 22.06 4.40
C LEU A 218 -8.19 22.18 2.88
N ASP A 219 -7.19 22.89 2.37
CA ASP A 219 -6.95 22.97 0.92
C ASP A 219 -6.56 21.62 0.32
N ALA A 220 -5.87 20.74 1.07
CA ALA A 220 -5.55 19.40 0.62
C ALA A 220 -6.83 18.55 0.43
N ILE A 221 -7.80 18.72 1.30
CA ILE A 221 -9.11 18.06 1.18
C ILE A 221 -9.90 18.65 0.00
N ARG A 222 -9.96 19.98 -0.11
CA ARG A 222 -10.67 20.67 -1.20
C ARG A 222 -10.13 20.34 -2.58
N ASN A 223 -8.81 20.14 -2.67
CA ASN A 223 -8.12 19.76 -3.91
C ASN A 223 -8.08 18.22 -4.14
N GLY A 224 -8.71 17.43 -3.26
CA GLY A 224 -8.85 15.98 -3.42
C GLY A 224 -7.55 15.19 -3.32
N ILE A 225 -6.47 15.76 -2.74
CA ILE A 225 -5.21 15.03 -2.57
C ILE A 225 -5.22 14.10 -1.34
N TYR A 226 -6.11 14.41 -0.37
CA TYR A 226 -6.31 13.62 0.83
C TYR A 226 -7.78 13.45 1.16
N MET A 227 -8.12 12.42 1.89
CA MET A 227 -9.46 12.10 2.40
C MET A 227 -10.50 11.80 1.30
N ASP A 228 -10.10 11.73 0.04
CA ASP A 228 -10.95 11.33 -1.07
C ASP A 228 -10.82 9.85 -1.39
N THR A 229 -11.77 9.30 -2.14
CA THR A 229 -11.75 7.90 -2.60
C THR A 229 -10.93 7.76 -3.86
N LEU A 230 -10.06 6.74 -3.92
CA LEU A 230 -9.31 6.43 -5.13
C LEU A 230 -10.12 5.52 -6.06
N SER A 231 -10.24 5.92 -7.33
CA SER A 231 -10.72 5.03 -8.39
C SER A 231 -9.75 3.87 -8.61
N VAL A 232 -10.18 2.83 -9.32
CA VAL A 232 -9.30 1.71 -9.70
C VAL A 232 -8.10 2.20 -10.51
N GLN A 233 -8.31 3.16 -11.44
CA GLN A 233 -7.23 3.76 -12.22
C GLN A 233 -6.22 4.50 -11.32
N GLN A 234 -6.69 5.29 -10.37
CA GLN A 234 -5.82 5.99 -9.41
C GLN A 234 -5.07 5.00 -8.50
N SER A 235 -5.72 3.91 -8.08
CA SER A 235 -5.10 2.85 -7.31
C SER A 235 -4.01 2.10 -8.09
N VAL A 236 -4.18 1.88 -9.40
CA VAL A 236 -3.13 1.33 -10.27
C VAL A 236 -2.01 2.35 -10.50
N ALA A 237 -2.33 3.65 -10.63
CA ALA A 237 -1.33 4.71 -10.72
C ALA A 237 -0.49 4.84 -9.43
N LEU A 238 -1.09 4.59 -8.26
CA LEU A 238 -0.38 4.49 -6.99
C LEU A 238 0.69 3.39 -7.04
N CYS A 239 0.38 2.22 -7.59
CA CYS A 239 1.33 1.11 -7.73
C CYS A 239 2.59 1.48 -8.55
N LEU A 240 2.52 2.43 -9.50
CA LEU A 240 3.72 2.94 -10.18
C LEU A 240 4.66 3.70 -9.24
N THR A 241 4.10 4.43 -8.28
CA THR A 241 4.90 5.12 -7.26
C THR A 241 5.51 4.13 -6.28
N ASP A 242 4.77 3.08 -5.92
CA ASP A 242 5.29 1.99 -5.07
C ASP A 242 6.42 1.24 -5.78
N LEU A 243 6.28 0.97 -7.08
CA LEU A 243 7.33 0.39 -7.92
C LEU A 243 8.60 1.27 -7.92
N ALA A 244 8.42 2.60 -8.08
CA ALA A 244 9.51 3.57 -8.07
C ALA A 244 10.21 3.63 -6.70
N GLN A 245 9.45 3.58 -5.61
CA GLN A 245 10.00 3.57 -4.24
C GLN A 245 10.76 2.27 -3.95
N GLY A 246 10.23 1.12 -4.36
CA GLY A 246 10.93 -0.16 -4.25
C GLY A 246 12.24 -0.17 -5.05
N TYR A 247 12.24 0.40 -6.27
CA TYR A 247 13.45 0.59 -7.07
C TYR A 247 14.46 1.50 -6.35
N MET A 248 14.01 2.65 -5.85
CA MET A 248 14.84 3.61 -5.12
C MET A 248 15.47 2.97 -3.88
N HIS A 249 14.69 2.19 -3.13
CA HIS A 249 15.20 1.49 -1.95
C HIS A 249 16.30 0.48 -2.30
N LYS A 250 16.18 -0.19 -3.43
CA LYS A 250 17.08 -1.27 -3.85
C LYS A 250 18.33 -0.78 -4.57
N TYR A 251 18.21 0.28 -5.39
CA TYR A 251 19.25 0.77 -6.29
C TYR A 251 19.68 2.23 -6.03
N GLY A 252 19.02 2.91 -5.10
CA GLY A 252 19.31 4.31 -4.80
C GLY A 252 18.71 5.29 -5.83
N THR A 253 19.24 6.51 -5.83
CA THR A 253 18.73 7.63 -6.63
C THR A 253 19.76 8.15 -7.65
N GLU A 254 20.88 7.44 -7.87
CA GLU A 254 21.96 7.90 -8.75
C GLU A 254 21.48 8.07 -10.19
N ASP A 255 20.80 7.07 -10.71
CA ASP A 255 20.02 7.17 -11.95
C ASP A 255 18.54 7.32 -11.63
N GLY A 256 18.10 8.53 -11.36
CA GLY A 256 16.70 8.82 -11.06
C GLY A 256 15.74 8.68 -12.25
N HIS A 257 16.22 8.29 -13.44
CA HIS A 257 15.42 8.27 -14.66
C HIS A 257 14.21 7.33 -14.56
N PHE A 258 14.43 6.10 -14.12
CA PHE A 258 13.35 5.12 -13.90
C PHE A 258 12.30 5.65 -12.93
N ILE A 259 12.73 6.23 -11.81
CA ILE A 259 11.84 6.77 -10.77
C ILE A 259 10.97 7.91 -11.34
N VAL A 260 11.61 8.84 -12.09
CA VAL A 260 10.89 9.96 -12.73
C VAL A 260 9.90 9.45 -13.77
N GLN A 261 10.26 8.46 -14.59
CA GLN A 261 9.35 7.86 -15.58
C GLN A 261 8.12 7.22 -14.93
N CYS A 262 8.29 6.49 -13.82
CA CYS A 262 7.17 5.94 -13.06
C CYS A 262 6.25 7.05 -12.55
N CYS A 263 6.83 8.11 -11.95
CA CYS A 263 6.07 9.27 -11.47
C CYS A 263 5.32 9.99 -12.62
N ASP A 264 5.97 10.21 -13.76
CA ASP A 264 5.36 10.87 -14.93
C ASP A 264 4.19 10.05 -15.49
N THR A 265 4.35 8.73 -15.55
CA THR A 265 3.28 7.84 -15.97
C THR A 265 2.12 7.86 -14.96
N ALA A 266 2.39 7.80 -13.67
CA ALA A 266 1.36 7.90 -12.62
C ALA A 266 0.60 9.24 -12.72
N LEU A 267 1.33 10.36 -12.85
CA LEU A 267 0.75 11.71 -12.93
C LEU A 267 -0.05 11.96 -14.21
N LYS A 268 0.18 11.21 -15.28
CA LYS A 268 -0.65 11.28 -16.49
C LYS A 268 -2.09 10.81 -16.21
N TYR A 269 -2.28 9.83 -15.32
CA TYR A 269 -3.57 9.21 -15.00
C TYR A 269 -4.12 9.61 -13.63
N TYR A 270 -3.28 10.19 -12.78
CA TYR A 270 -3.65 10.79 -11.51
C TYR A 270 -2.85 12.11 -11.32
N PRO A 271 -3.29 13.22 -11.97
CA PRO A 271 -2.50 14.44 -12.11
C PRO A 271 -2.08 15.11 -10.80
N ASP A 272 -2.89 14.99 -9.75
CA ASP A 272 -2.66 15.61 -8.45
C ASP A 272 -2.24 14.60 -7.37
N TYR A 273 -1.72 13.44 -7.81
CA TYR A 273 -1.21 12.43 -6.90
C TYR A 273 0.02 12.94 -6.17
N ILE A 274 -0.20 13.33 -4.92
CA ILE A 274 0.78 14.06 -4.12
C ILE A 274 2.07 13.27 -3.89
N ASN A 275 1.99 11.94 -3.66
CA ASN A 275 3.18 11.13 -3.41
C ASN A 275 4.08 11.01 -4.66
N ALA A 276 3.48 10.93 -5.86
CA ALA A 276 4.24 10.95 -7.12
C ALA A 276 4.90 12.33 -7.34
N LEU A 277 4.20 13.42 -7.04
CA LEU A 277 4.76 14.78 -7.13
C LEU A 277 5.93 14.98 -6.16
N LEU A 278 5.79 14.51 -4.93
CA LEU A 278 6.83 14.60 -3.89
C LEU A 278 8.07 13.77 -4.27
N LEU A 279 7.86 12.51 -4.69
CA LEU A 279 8.97 11.63 -5.10
C LEU A 279 9.70 12.21 -6.31
N LYS A 280 8.97 12.67 -7.34
CA LYS A 280 9.56 13.32 -8.49
C LYS A 280 10.34 14.58 -8.10
N ALA A 281 9.79 15.43 -7.24
CA ALA A 281 10.47 16.65 -6.77
C ALA A 281 11.74 16.33 -5.99
N GLN A 282 11.74 15.27 -5.17
CA GLN A 282 12.92 14.77 -4.48
C GLN A 282 14.04 14.41 -5.47
N ILE A 283 13.75 13.59 -6.47
CA ILE A 283 14.75 13.14 -7.45
C ILE A 283 15.30 14.31 -8.25
N ILE A 284 14.44 15.23 -8.72
CA ILE A 284 14.88 16.42 -9.45
C ILE A 284 15.74 17.31 -8.57
N ALA A 285 15.41 17.48 -7.29
CA ALA A 285 16.22 18.26 -6.35
C ALA A 285 17.61 17.63 -6.10
N GLU A 286 17.69 16.30 -6.03
CA GLU A 286 18.96 15.58 -5.91
C GLU A 286 19.80 15.70 -7.18
N GLN A 287 19.19 15.59 -8.36
CA GLN A 287 19.85 15.82 -9.66
C GLN A 287 20.37 17.26 -9.76
N TYR A 288 19.56 18.24 -9.36
CA TYR A 288 19.97 19.65 -9.34
C TYR A 288 21.19 19.89 -8.43
N LYS A 289 21.22 19.27 -7.24
CA LYS A 289 22.38 19.38 -6.35
C LYS A 289 23.67 18.83 -6.96
N ARG A 290 23.58 17.75 -7.76
CA ARG A 290 24.73 17.13 -8.44
C ARG A 290 25.18 17.92 -9.67
N SER A 291 24.24 18.45 -10.44
CA SER A 291 24.47 19.18 -11.68
C SER A 291 23.48 20.35 -11.81
N PRO A 292 23.78 21.50 -11.20
CA PRO A 292 22.89 22.67 -11.25
C PRO A 292 22.69 23.16 -12.69
N SER A 293 21.42 23.38 -13.07
CA SER A 293 21.07 24.03 -14.34
C SER A 293 19.85 24.93 -14.17
N VAL A 294 19.72 25.96 -15.02
CA VAL A 294 18.55 26.86 -15.01
C VAL A 294 17.25 26.07 -15.30
N THR A 295 17.32 25.09 -16.20
CA THR A 295 16.18 24.26 -16.59
C THR A 295 15.72 23.39 -15.43
N SER A 296 16.63 22.68 -14.75
CA SER A 296 16.28 21.84 -13.60
C SER A 296 15.78 22.66 -12.41
N GLN A 297 16.34 23.86 -12.19
CA GLN A 297 15.87 24.80 -11.16
C GLN A 297 14.43 25.24 -11.43
N LYS A 298 14.13 25.63 -12.66
CA LYS A 298 12.78 26.04 -13.07
C LYS A 298 11.79 24.90 -12.85
N HIS A 299 12.12 23.71 -13.31
CA HIS A 299 11.25 22.53 -13.17
C HIS A 299 11.00 22.16 -11.69
N MET A 300 12.05 22.20 -10.86
CA MET A 300 11.92 21.99 -9.42
C MET A 300 10.99 23.02 -8.78
N ASN A 301 11.14 24.31 -9.11
CA ASN A 301 10.30 25.37 -8.58
C ASN A 301 8.83 25.22 -9.00
N GLU A 302 8.56 24.81 -10.25
CA GLU A 302 7.20 24.54 -10.75
C GLU A 302 6.54 23.38 -9.99
N LEU A 303 7.28 22.30 -9.71
CA LEU A 303 6.78 21.16 -8.93
C LEU A 303 6.46 21.57 -7.48
N TYR A 304 7.35 22.26 -6.80
CA TYR A 304 7.10 22.74 -5.44
C TYR A 304 5.95 23.73 -5.38
N ALA A 305 5.83 24.63 -6.36
CA ALA A 305 4.70 25.53 -6.46
C ALA A 305 3.37 24.77 -6.65
N LYS A 306 3.35 23.71 -7.46
CA LYS A 306 2.17 22.84 -7.62
C LYS A 306 1.84 22.13 -6.31
N ILE A 307 2.80 21.48 -5.67
CA ILE A 307 2.63 20.77 -4.39
C ILE A 307 2.04 21.71 -3.32
N HIS A 308 2.57 22.94 -3.24
CA HIS A 308 2.08 23.93 -2.28
C HIS A 308 0.65 24.39 -2.58
N ARG A 309 0.31 24.65 -3.86
CA ARG A 309 -1.06 25.03 -4.28
C ARG A 309 -2.08 23.94 -3.98
N LEU A 310 -1.68 22.66 -4.06
CA LEU A 310 -2.55 21.53 -3.72
C LEU A 310 -2.85 21.45 -2.21
N GLY A 311 -2.18 22.25 -1.39
CA GLY A 311 -2.41 22.28 0.05
C GLY A 311 -1.56 21.28 0.84
N TYR A 312 -0.57 20.64 0.20
CA TYR A 312 0.34 19.76 0.93
C TYR A 312 1.10 20.55 2.00
N ARG A 313 1.15 19.97 3.19
CA ARG A 313 2.00 20.43 4.30
C ARG A 313 2.72 19.22 4.87
N LYS A 314 4.04 19.35 5.01
CA LYS A 314 4.84 18.28 5.62
C LYS A 314 4.53 18.21 7.11
N MET A 315 4.01 17.09 7.55
CA MET A 315 3.84 16.83 8.98
C MET A 315 5.20 16.77 9.67
N PRO A 316 5.42 17.49 10.78
CA PRO A 316 6.65 17.36 11.55
C PRO A 316 6.86 15.92 12.01
N THR A 317 8.11 15.46 11.99
CA THR A 317 8.43 14.06 12.30
C THR A 317 7.98 13.65 13.71
N ASP A 318 8.20 14.53 14.69
CA ASP A 318 7.80 14.27 16.07
C ASP A 318 6.28 14.18 16.23
N MET A 319 5.53 15.01 15.50
CA MET A 319 4.07 14.96 15.46
C MET A 319 3.58 13.65 14.83
N TYR A 320 4.19 13.20 13.74
CA TYR A 320 3.86 11.93 13.11
C TYR A 320 4.14 10.73 14.04
N LEU A 321 5.28 10.73 14.71
CA LEU A 321 5.63 9.68 15.67
C LEU A 321 4.66 9.66 16.85
N ASN A 322 4.35 10.83 17.43
CA ASN A 322 3.37 10.92 18.52
C ASN A 322 1.98 10.44 18.09
N TRP A 323 1.55 10.79 16.86
CA TRP A 323 0.31 10.29 16.29
C TRP A 323 0.31 8.77 16.13
N LEU A 324 1.40 8.20 15.60
CA LEU A 324 1.55 6.76 15.43
C LEU A 324 1.54 6.01 16.78
N TYR A 325 2.21 6.55 17.80
CA TYR A 325 2.18 5.99 19.16
C TYR A 325 0.78 6.06 19.77
N SER A 326 0.04 7.14 19.57
CA SER A 326 -1.34 7.26 20.05
C SER A 326 -2.27 6.20 19.45
N LEU A 327 -2.06 5.83 18.18
CA LEU A 327 -2.79 4.72 17.55
C LEU A 327 -2.46 3.38 18.21
N ASN A 328 -1.20 3.16 18.60
CA ASN A 328 -0.78 1.93 19.27
C ASN A 328 -1.41 1.80 20.68
N GLU A 329 -1.42 2.87 21.45
CA GLU A 329 -2.06 2.89 22.78
C GLU A 329 -3.56 2.62 22.68
N TYR A 330 -4.22 3.23 21.69
CA TYR A 330 -5.64 3.03 21.43
C TYR A 330 -5.96 1.58 21.04
N SER A 331 -5.14 0.97 20.18
CA SER A 331 -5.26 -0.44 19.79
C SER A 331 -5.13 -1.38 20.99
N ASN A 332 -4.18 -1.13 21.88
CA ASN A 332 -3.96 -1.94 23.09
C ASN A 332 -5.14 -1.82 24.07
N GLU A 333 -5.68 -0.61 24.29
CA GLU A 333 -6.86 -0.42 25.13
C GLU A 333 -8.10 -1.11 24.57
N TYR A 334 -8.31 -1.06 23.26
CA TYR A 334 -9.41 -1.73 22.58
C TYR A 334 -9.31 -3.25 22.75
N ARG A 335 -8.13 -3.84 22.52
CA ARG A 335 -7.88 -5.27 22.70
C ARG A 335 -8.12 -5.72 24.15
N ILE A 336 -7.67 -4.94 25.13
CA ILE A 336 -7.89 -5.21 26.56
C ILE A 336 -9.37 -5.16 26.91
N LYS A 337 -10.10 -4.13 26.48
CA LYS A 337 -11.55 -4.00 26.71
C LYS A 337 -12.32 -5.18 26.09
N LYS A 338 -11.90 -5.62 24.90
CA LYS A 338 -12.53 -6.75 24.20
C LYS A 338 -12.27 -8.07 24.91
N ILE A 339 -11.05 -8.34 25.40
CA ILE A 339 -10.72 -9.52 26.20
C ILE A 339 -11.58 -9.55 27.47
N ILE A 340 -11.73 -8.44 28.17
CA ILE A 340 -12.57 -8.33 29.37
C ILE A 340 -14.06 -8.56 29.06
N SER A 341 -14.53 -8.17 27.86
CA SER A 341 -15.93 -8.38 27.47
C SER A 341 -16.25 -9.84 27.14
N TYR A 342 -15.28 -10.63 26.68
CA TYR A 342 -15.43 -12.07 26.42
C TYR A 342 -15.24 -12.94 27.67
N SER A 343 -14.70 -12.38 28.76
CA SER A 343 -14.51 -13.08 30.05
C SER A 343 -15.69 -12.90 31.03
N LYS A 344 -16.74 -12.21 30.64
CA LYS A 344 -18.01 -12.07 31.33
C LYS A 344 -19.12 -12.82 30.60
#